data_0c6c3cfad18d0764e54f025782372306
#
_entry.id   0c6c3cfad18d0764e54f025782372306
#
_cell.length_a   1.000
_cell.length_b   1.000
_cell.length_c   1.000
_cell.angle_alpha   90.00
_cell.angle_beta   90.00
_cell.angle_gamma   90.00
#
_symmetry.space_group_name_H-M   'P 1'
#
loop_
_entity.id
_entity.type
_entity.pdbx_description
1 polymer ?
#
loop_
_entity_poly.entity_id
_entity_poly.type
_entity_poly.pdbx_seq_one_letter_code
_entity_poly.pdbx_strand_id
1 'polypeptide(L)'
;MNKNEPTPPQNNVKCPTWLLPEAKREWRRLASSLIAMGVLTDHDLEAFAGYCQAYARWREAEEFLAQHGTIFRTPSGYVQQMPQVSISMQNLKIMQSFCTEFGLTPSSRARIYANLGDKPAEDDPMEAILNGGWKDVQ
;
A
#
# COMPACT_ATOMS: atom_id res chain seq x y z
N MET A 1 21.57 -30.44 -2.06
CA MET A 1 20.15 -30.05 -2.12
C MET A 1 19.45 -30.66 -0.94
N ASN A 2 19.17 -29.88 0.10
CA ASN A 2 18.59 -30.36 1.33
C ASN A 2 17.10 -30.62 1.14
N LYS A 3 16.69 -31.87 1.09
CA LYS A 3 15.31 -32.30 0.88
C LYS A 3 14.37 -32.05 2.06
N ASN A 4 14.86 -31.38 3.11
CA ASN A 4 14.13 -31.15 4.36
C ASN A 4 14.00 -29.67 4.73
N GLU A 5 14.18 -28.76 3.78
CA GLU A 5 13.78 -27.39 4.01
C GLU A 5 12.25 -27.33 4.02
N PRO A 6 11.62 -26.90 5.12
CA PRO A 6 10.17 -26.69 5.09
C PRO A 6 9.92 -25.58 4.07
N THR A 7 9.31 -25.97 2.97
CA THR A 7 8.77 -25.01 2.01
C THR A 7 7.84 -24.10 2.80
N PRO A 8 8.11 -22.79 2.86
CA PRO A 8 7.18 -21.89 3.53
C PRO A 8 5.81 -22.10 2.88
N PRO A 9 4.73 -22.10 3.66
CA PRO A 9 3.41 -22.25 3.10
C PRO A 9 3.28 -21.21 1.99
N GLN A 10 3.20 -21.69 0.77
CA GLN A 10 2.82 -20.84 -0.35
C GLN A 10 1.37 -20.46 -0.09
N ASN A 11 1.18 -19.43 0.69
CA ASN A 11 -0.08 -18.73 0.73
C ASN A 11 -0.26 -18.14 -0.67
N ASN A 12 -0.79 -18.97 -1.56
CA ASN A 12 -1.22 -18.58 -2.89
C ASN A 12 -2.46 -17.69 -2.70
N VAL A 13 -2.22 -16.51 -2.19
CA VAL A 13 -3.23 -15.49 -2.08
C VAL A 13 -3.50 -15.01 -3.50
N LYS A 14 -4.59 -15.48 -4.05
CA LYS A 14 -5.00 -15.10 -5.40
C LYS A 14 -5.38 -13.63 -5.44
N CYS A 15 -4.72 -12.91 -6.33
CA CYS A 15 -5.12 -11.55 -6.66
C CYS A 15 -6.56 -11.54 -7.19
N PRO A 16 -7.46 -10.72 -6.63
CA PRO A 16 -8.82 -10.60 -7.15
C PRO A 16 -8.82 -10.22 -8.63
N THR A 17 -9.67 -10.89 -9.39
CA THR A 17 -9.73 -10.69 -10.85
C THR A 17 -10.34 -9.35 -11.26
N TRP A 18 -11.15 -8.75 -10.37
CA TRP A 18 -11.85 -7.50 -10.61
C TRP A 18 -11.00 -6.24 -10.42
N LEU A 19 -9.79 -6.38 -9.90
CA LEU A 19 -8.88 -5.25 -9.71
C LEU A 19 -8.44 -4.65 -11.06
N LEU A 20 -8.24 -3.35 -11.09
CA LEU A 20 -7.61 -2.66 -12.22
C LEU A 20 -6.18 -3.21 -12.45
N PRO A 21 -5.66 -3.13 -13.69
CA PRO A 21 -4.32 -3.66 -14.00
C PRO A 21 -3.21 -3.11 -13.09
N GLU A 22 -3.21 -1.84 -12.79
CA GLU A 22 -2.25 -1.22 -11.88
C GLU A 22 -2.45 -1.68 -10.43
N ALA A 23 -3.70 -1.93 -10.02
CA ALA A 23 -4.00 -2.51 -8.72
C ALA A 23 -3.47 -3.94 -8.59
N LYS A 24 -3.58 -4.73 -9.64
CA LYS A 24 -3.00 -6.08 -9.70
C LYS A 24 -1.48 -6.05 -9.59
N ARG A 25 -0.83 -5.08 -10.21
CA ARG A 25 0.61 -4.88 -10.08
C ARG A 25 1.01 -4.58 -8.64
N GLU A 26 0.30 -3.67 -8.01
CA GLU A 26 0.53 -3.29 -6.62
C GLU A 26 0.31 -4.47 -5.68
N TRP A 27 -0.73 -5.26 -5.92
CA TRP A 27 -0.97 -6.51 -5.21
C TRP A 27 0.24 -7.45 -5.29
N ARG A 28 0.72 -7.72 -6.49
CA ARG A 28 1.86 -8.61 -6.71
C ARG A 28 3.15 -8.08 -6.08
N ARG A 29 3.30 -6.76 -6.06
CA ARG A 29 4.47 -6.13 -5.49
C ARG A 29 4.54 -6.28 -3.97
N LEU A 30 3.41 -6.17 -3.28
CA LEU A 30 3.35 -6.06 -1.82
C LEU A 30 2.82 -7.29 -1.09
N ALA A 31 1.95 -8.08 -1.69
CA ALA A 31 1.22 -9.13 -0.98
C ALA A 31 2.14 -10.12 -0.28
N SER A 32 3.12 -10.65 -0.97
CA SER A 32 4.05 -11.63 -0.41
C SER A 32 4.85 -11.08 0.76
N SER A 33 5.32 -9.85 0.66
CA SER A 33 6.07 -9.18 1.72
C SER A 33 5.22 -8.95 2.97
N LEU A 34 3.99 -8.46 2.79
CA LEU A 34 3.09 -8.19 3.90
C LEU A 34 2.64 -9.46 4.61
N ILE A 35 2.42 -10.53 3.88
CA ILE A 35 2.10 -11.85 4.44
C ILE A 35 3.30 -12.40 5.19
N ALA A 36 4.50 -12.33 4.61
CA ALA A 36 5.73 -12.81 5.26
C ALA A 36 6.02 -12.05 6.56
N MET A 37 5.72 -10.77 6.63
CA MET A 37 5.86 -9.97 7.85
C MET A 37 4.74 -10.21 8.87
N GLY A 38 3.72 -11.01 8.56
CA GLY A 38 2.57 -11.23 9.43
C GLY A 38 1.64 -10.03 9.58
N VAL A 39 1.81 -9.01 8.75
CA VAL A 39 0.98 -7.79 8.76
C VAL A 39 -0.37 -8.06 8.10
N LEU A 40 -0.38 -8.91 7.10
CA LEU A 40 -1.57 -9.24 6.30
C LEU A 40 -1.97 -10.69 6.56
N THR A 41 -3.20 -10.88 7.03
CA THR A 41 -3.80 -12.19 7.24
C THR A 41 -4.92 -12.43 6.22
N ASP A 42 -5.46 -13.63 6.21
CA ASP A 42 -6.58 -13.99 5.31
C ASP A 42 -7.80 -13.08 5.50
N HIS A 43 -7.97 -12.52 6.69
CA HIS A 43 -9.08 -11.61 6.99
C HIS A 43 -8.87 -10.20 6.44
N ASP A 44 -7.65 -9.85 6.10
CA ASP A 44 -7.27 -8.50 5.67
C ASP A 44 -7.21 -8.35 4.15
N LEU A 45 -7.45 -9.42 3.41
CA LEU A 45 -7.26 -9.43 1.95
C LEU A 45 -8.17 -8.48 1.22
N GLU A 46 -9.40 -8.31 1.69
CA GLU A 46 -10.34 -7.36 1.09
C GLU A 46 -9.92 -5.91 1.35
N ALA A 47 -9.44 -5.61 2.55
CA ALA A 47 -8.89 -4.30 2.87
C ALA A 47 -7.65 -4.00 2.02
N PHE A 48 -6.79 -4.98 1.83
CA PHE A 48 -5.63 -4.85 0.95
C PHE A 48 -6.02 -4.67 -0.52
N ALA A 49 -7.04 -5.38 -0.99
CA ALA A 49 -7.59 -5.17 -2.33
C ALA A 49 -8.10 -3.73 -2.51
N GLY A 50 -8.77 -3.20 -1.49
CA GLY A 50 -9.19 -1.79 -1.46
C GLY A 50 -8.02 -0.81 -1.53
N TYR A 51 -6.94 -1.07 -0.82
CA TYR A 51 -5.70 -0.29 -0.93
C TYR A 51 -5.14 -0.32 -2.34
N CYS A 52 -5.00 -1.49 -2.94
CA CYS A 52 -4.47 -1.65 -4.29
C CYS A 52 -5.33 -0.91 -5.33
N GLN A 53 -6.64 -0.99 -5.19
CA GLN A 53 -7.57 -0.29 -6.08
C GLN A 53 -7.48 1.23 -5.91
N ALA A 54 -7.36 1.69 -4.66
CA ALA A 54 -7.14 3.11 -4.37
C ALA A 54 -5.83 3.61 -4.97
N TYR A 55 -4.77 2.83 -4.88
CA TYR A 55 -3.48 3.12 -5.52
C TYR A 55 -3.62 3.29 -7.03
N ALA A 56 -4.31 2.37 -7.69
CA ALA A 56 -4.52 2.43 -9.14
C ALA A 56 -5.32 3.67 -9.55
N ARG A 57 -6.37 4.00 -8.82
CA ARG A 57 -7.20 5.19 -9.09
C ARG A 57 -6.47 6.48 -8.79
N TRP A 58 -5.71 6.52 -7.71
CA TRP A 58 -4.87 7.67 -7.38
C TRP A 58 -3.86 7.93 -8.50
N ARG A 59 -3.17 6.93 -8.95
CA ARG A 59 -2.19 7.03 -10.02
C ARG A 59 -2.82 7.47 -11.34
N GLU A 60 -3.95 6.89 -11.72
CA GLU A 60 -4.70 7.28 -12.92
C GLU A 60 -5.12 8.76 -12.88
N ALA A 61 -5.63 9.21 -11.73
CA ALA A 61 -6.02 10.59 -11.53
C ALA A 61 -4.82 11.54 -11.64
N GLU A 62 -3.69 11.19 -11.03
CA GLU A 62 -2.46 11.99 -11.12
C GLU A 62 -1.91 12.06 -12.54
N GLU A 63 -1.91 10.97 -13.28
CA GLU A 63 -1.50 10.92 -14.68
C GLU A 63 -2.42 11.81 -15.55
N PHE A 64 -3.71 11.76 -15.32
CA PHE A 64 -4.68 12.63 -16.01
C PHE A 64 -4.42 14.11 -15.71
N LEU A 65 -4.22 14.46 -14.45
CA LEU A 65 -3.95 15.84 -14.03
C LEU A 65 -2.63 16.37 -14.61
N ALA A 66 -1.62 15.52 -14.72
CA ALA A 66 -0.34 15.89 -15.33
C ALA A 66 -0.49 16.25 -16.80
N GLN A 67 -1.43 15.60 -17.52
CA GLN A 67 -1.68 15.87 -18.93
C GLN A 67 -2.63 17.02 -19.18
N HIS A 68 -3.66 17.18 -18.36
CA HIS A 68 -4.77 18.10 -18.58
C HIS A 68 -4.81 19.31 -17.64
N GLY A 69 -3.98 19.32 -16.59
CA GLY A 69 -4.02 20.34 -15.55
C GLY A 69 -5.14 20.11 -14.54
N THR A 70 -5.18 20.97 -13.53
CA THR A 70 -6.08 20.83 -12.37
C THR A 70 -7.38 21.62 -12.49
N ILE A 71 -7.47 22.50 -13.48
CA ILE A 71 -8.63 23.35 -13.70
C ILE A 71 -9.06 23.31 -15.16
N PHE A 72 -10.32 23.61 -15.40
CA PHE A 72 -10.86 23.80 -16.74
C PHE A 72 -11.83 24.99 -16.76
N ARG A 73 -12.07 25.54 -17.94
CA ARG A 73 -13.08 26.59 -18.15
C ARG A 73 -14.32 26.02 -18.80
N THR A 74 -15.47 26.33 -18.24
CA THR A 74 -16.76 26.01 -18.86
C THR A 74 -16.99 26.92 -20.08
N PRO A 75 -17.91 26.56 -21.01
CA PRO A 75 -18.27 27.43 -22.14
C PRO A 75 -18.75 28.82 -21.72
N SER A 76 -19.32 28.94 -20.52
CA SER A 76 -19.78 30.21 -19.93
C SER A 76 -18.66 31.04 -19.28
N GLY A 77 -17.40 30.55 -19.29
CA GLY A 77 -16.23 31.26 -18.77
C GLY A 77 -15.89 31.00 -17.29
N TYR A 78 -16.64 30.16 -16.60
CA TYR A 78 -16.32 29.78 -15.23
C TYR A 78 -15.13 28.85 -15.16
N VAL A 79 -14.26 29.08 -14.18
CA VAL A 79 -13.14 28.20 -13.86
C VAL A 79 -13.58 27.18 -12.85
N GLN A 80 -13.41 25.92 -13.15
CA GLN A 80 -13.74 24.81 -12.27
C GLN A 80 -12.54 23.88 -12.09
N GLN A 81 -12.52 23.22 -10.95
CA GLN A 81 -11.52 22.22 -10.65
C GLN A 81 -11.83 20.90 -11.39
N MET A 82 -10.81 20.25 -11.92
CA MET A 82 -10.95 18.92 -12.51
C MET A 82 -11.43 17.94 -11.44
N PRO A 83 -12.41 17.07 -11.75
CA PRO A 83 -12.89 16.05 -10.81
C PRO A 83 -11.78 15.13 -10.30
N GLN A 84 -10.75 14.92 -11.09
CA GLN A 84 -9.62 14.07 -10.74
C GLN A 84 -8.82 14.58 -9.54
N VAL A 85 -8.85 15.87 -9.23
CA VAL A 85 -8.21 16.41 -8.01
C VAL A 85 -8.85 15.80 -6.77
N SER A 86 -10.17 15.79 -6.68
CA SER A 86 -10.89 15.17 -5.55
C SER A 86 -10.71 13.65 -5.52
N ILE A 87 -10.75 13.00 -6.66
CA ILE A 87 -10.54 11.55 -6.79
C ILE A 87 -9.13 11.19 -6.29
N SER A 88 -8.12 11.93 -6.70
CA SER A 88 -6.74 11.73 -6.25
C SER A 88 -6.64 11.87 -4.73
N MET A 89 -7.15 12.94 -4.16
CA MET A 89 -7.08 13.21 -2.72
C MET A 89 -7.82 12.16 -1.90
N GLN A 90 -9.01 11.73 -2.33
CA GLN A 90 -9.80 10.72 -1.64
C GLN A 90 -9.07 9.36 -1.62
N ASN A 91 -8.52 8.95 -2.73
CA ASN A 91 -7.79 7.68 -2.83
C ASN A 91 -6.47 7.73 -2.05
N LEU A 92 -5.78 8.86 -2.04
CA LEU A 92 -4.59 9.04 -1.21
C LEU A 92 -4.90 8.88 0.27
N LYS A 93 -6.03 9.41 0.73
CA LYS A 93 -6.48 9.23 2.12
C LYS A 93 -6.77 7.78 2.46
N ILE A 94 -7.39 7.03 1.55
CA ILE A 94 -7.64 5.59 1.72
C ILE A 94 -6.31 4.84 1.88
N MET A 95 -5.33 5.15 1.04
CA MET A 95 -4.00 4.56 1.11
C MET A 95 -3.30 4.87 2.44
N GLN A 96 -3.37 6.12 2.89
CA GLN A 96 -2.79 6.55 4.17
C GLN A 96 -3.45 5.85 5.36
N SER A 97 -4.78 5.72 5.34
CA SER A 97 -5.53 5.00 6.39
C SER A 97 -5.11 3.54 6.46
N PHE A 98 -4.97 2.89 5.32
CA PHE A 98 -4.48 1.52 5.25
C PHE A 98 -3.07 1.40 5.85
N CYS A 99 -2.15 2.26 5.44
CA CYS A 99 -0.77 2.27 5.94
C CYS A 99 -0.73 2.47 7.46
N THR A 100 -1.59 3.34 7.99
CA THR A 100 -1.69 3.58 9.42
C THR A 100 -2.23 2.37 10.18
N GLU A 101 -3.30 1.75 9.71
CA GLU A 101 -3.93 0.60 10.36
C GLU A 101 -3.03 -0.63 10.36
N PHE A 102 -2.30 -0.87 9.28
CA PHE A 102 -1.45 -2.04 9.11
C PHE A 102 0.01 -1.82 9.56
N GLY A 103 0.30 -0.73 10.27
CA GLY A 103 1.61 -0.49 10.84
C GLY A 103 2.71 -0.21 9.83
N LEU A 104 2.36 0.32 8.66
CA LEU A 104 3.32 0.64 7.59
C LEU A 104 3.93 2.04 7.73
N THR A 105 3.53 2.81 8.74
CA THR A 105 4.15 4.09 9.07
C THR A 105 4.97 3.98 10.36
N PRO A 106 6.02 4.79 10.55
CA PRO A 106 6.82 4.74 11.76
C PRO A 106 6.01 4.97 13.04
N SER A 107 5.06 5.91 13.02
CA SER A 107 4.23 6.21 14.19
C SER A 107 3.23 5.10 14.51
N SER A 108 2.64 4.46 13.51
CA SER A 108 1.73 3.33 13.73
C SER A 108 2.48 2.09 14.23
N ARG A 109 3.71 1.87 13.78
CA ARG A 109 4.56 0.80 14.32
C ARG A 109 4.88 1.02 15.78
N ALA A 110 5.24 2.24 16.15
CA ALA A 110 5.51 2.59 17.54
C ALA A 110 4.31 2.30 18.46
N ARG A 111 3.08 2.59 17.99
CA ARG A 111 1.87 2.27 18.73
C ARG A 111 1.63 0.78 18.86
N ILE A 112 1.87 0.01 17.82
CA ILE A 112 1.74 -1.46 17.84
C ILE A 112 2.74 -2.06 18.83
N TYR A 113 3.99 -1.61 18.81
CA TYR A 113 5.01 -2.07 19.75
C TYR A 113 4.67 -1.70 21.20
N ALA A 114 4.17 -0.50 21.46
CA ALA A 114 3.72 -0.09 22.78
C ALA A 114 2.57 -0.95 23.30
N ASN A 115 1.65 -1.34 22.44
CA ASN A 115 0.51 -2.18 22.80
C ASN A 115 0.88 -3.67 23.02
N LEU A 116 1.95 -4.14 22.37
CA LEU A 116 2.43 -5.51 22.51
C LEU A 116 3.39 -5.71 23.70
N GLY A 117 3.74 -4.62 24.42
CA GLY A 117 4.66 -4.65 25.56
C GLY A 117 6.09 -4.99 25.14
N ASP A 118 6.92 -4.04 25.21
CA ASP A 118 8.37 -3.90 25.37
C ASP A 118 9.30 -5.10 25.08
N LYS A 119 9.11 -5.85 24.05
CA LYS A 119 10.24 -6.58 23.51
C LYS A 119 10.42 -6.24 22.05
N PRO A 120 11.42 -5.41 21.69
CA PRO A 120 11.88 -5.39 20.33
C PRO A 120 12.33 -6.82 20.04
N ALA A 121 11.59 -7.51 19.17
CA ALA A 121 12.08 -8.76 18.61
C ALA A 121 13.36 -8.41 17.86
N GLU A 122 14.49 -8.96 18.29
CA GLU A 122 15.77 -8.79 17.62
C GLU A 122 15.73 -9.25 16.15
N ASP A 123 14.61 -9.84 15.76
CA ASP A 123 14.35 -10.38 14.43
C ASP A 123 13.07 -9.79 13.79
N ASP A 124 12.81 -8.50 13.98
CA ASP A 124 11.68 -7.87 13.28
C ASP A 124 12.04 -7.69 11.79
N PRO A 125 11.37 -8.42 10.87
CA PRO A 125 11.64 -8.30 9.43
C PRO A 125 11.44 -6.89 8.90
N MET A 126 10.57 -6.11 9.56
CA MET A 126 10.26 -4.74 9.16
C MET A 126 11.42 -3.81 9.51
N GLU A 127 12.06 -4.01 10.66
CA GLU A 127 13.24 -3.25 11.05
C GLU A 127 14.43 -3.53 10.14
N ALA A 128 14.61 -4.78 9.75
CA ALA A 128 15.66 -5.18 8.80
C ALA A 128 15.47 -4.51 7.42
N ILE A 129 14.24 -4.41 6.93
CA ILE A 129 13.92 -3.75 5.65
C ILE A 129 14.17 -2.24 5.75
N LEU A 130 13.80 -1.62 6.85
CA LEU A 130 13.98 -0.18 7.05
C LEU A 130 15.44 0.20 7.27
N ASN A 131 16.16 -0.58 8.04
CA ASN A 131 17.58 -0.33 8.31
C ASN A 131 18.47 -0.67 7.10
N GLY A 132 18.08 -1.65 6.30
CA GLY A 132 18.77 -2.01 5.06
C GLY A 132 18.62 -0.96 3.96
N GLY A 133 17.47 -0.28 3.87
CA GLY A 133 17.22 0.73 2.85
C GLY A 133 17.94 2.06 3.06
N TRP A 134 18.34 2.38 4.30
CA TRP A 134 19.00 3.64 4.62
C TRP A 134 20.52 3.59 4.57
N LYS A 135 21.13 2.42 4.61
CA LYS A 135 22.57 2.27 4.56
C LYS A 135 23.16 2.46 3.18
N ASP A 136 22.35 2.31 2.14
CA ASP A 136 22.78 2.44 0.75
C ASP A 136 22.64 3.87 0.20
N VAL A 137 22.21 4.84 1.02
CA VAL A 137 21.95 6.22 0.62
C VAL A 137 23.02 7.20 1.12
N GLN A 138 24.04 6.69 1.79
CA GLN A 138 25.19 7.52 2.23
C GLN A 138 26.36 7.42 1.28
#